data_f5d86b44c73487d8a060b1b18e424b25
#
_entry.id   f5d86b44c73487d8a060b1b18e424b25
#
_cell.length_a   1.000
_cell.length_b   1.000
_cell.length_c   1.000
_cell.angle_alpha   90.00
_cell.angle_beta   90.00
_cell.angle_gamma   90.00
#
_symmetry.space_group_name_H-M   'P 1'
#
loop_
_entity.id
_entity.type
_entity.pdbx_description
1 polymer ?
#
loop_
_entity_poly.entity_id
_entity_poly.type
_entity_poly.pdbx_seq_one_letter_code
_entity_poly.pdbx_strand_id
1 'polypeptide(L)'
;NMPQGPRERLRIRYEDIGSLNDRLIYASVSAYGEAGSEAARTGFDSTALWARSGMMDLIKPSPESPPSRSLPGMGDHPTAVSLFGGIMLALYRRMASGKGGHVSTSLMANGAWGNALSIQAVLSGGEVANRPARENASSAVNNFYQSKDGRWFHLIMITGQARFPEL
;
A
#
# COMPACT_ATOMS: atom_id res chain seq x y z
N ASN A 1 11.23 -3.16 12.60
CA ASN A 1 11.44 -2.22 11.47
C ASN A 1 12.88 -1.71 11.33
N MET A 2 13.85 -2.40 11.90
CA MET A 2 15.27 -2.04 11.79
C MET A 2 15.79 -2.46 10.39
N PRO A 3 16.58 -1.63 9.69
CA PRO A 3 17.20 -2.00 8.41
C PRO A 3 18.10 -3.24 8.51
N GLN A 4 18.35 -3.90 7.37
CA GLN A 4 19.15 -5.14 7.34
C GLN A 4 20.56 -4.99 7.95
N GLY A 5 21.31 -3.98 7.55
CA GLY A 5 22.68 -3.79 8.03
C GLY A 5 22.82 -3.71 9.55
N PRO A 6 22.03 -2.89 10.27
CA PRO A 6 21.99 -2.92 11.72
C PRO A 6 21.58 -4.28 12.31
N ARG A 7 20.57 -4.97 11.75
CA ARG A 7 20.18 -6.31 12.23
C ARG A 7 21.30 -7.32 12.12
N GLU A 8 22.05 -7.26 11.02
CA GLU A 8 23.19 -8.11 10.77
C GLU A 8 24.35 -7.87 11.77
N ARG A 9 24.70 -6.59 11.97
CA ARG A 9 25.74 -6.23 12.94
C ARG A 9 25.40 -6.64 14.37
N LEU A 10 24.11 -6.58 14.72
CA LEU A 10 23.62 -6.96 16.05
C LEU A 10 23.36 -8.46 16.19
N ARG A 11 23.46 -9.24 15.09
CA ARG A 11 23.13 -10.66 15.06
C ARG A 11 21.73 -10.97 15.57
N ILE A 12 20.73 -10.22 15.08
CA ILE A 12 19.33 -10.37 15.47
C ILE A 12 18.42 -10.65 14.27
N ARG A 13 18.96 -11.10 13.14
CA ARG A 13 18.15 -11.59 12.02
C ARG A 13 17.49 -12.92 12.41
N TYR A 14 16.49 -13.34 11.65
CA TYR A 14 15.87 -14.65 11.86
C TYR A 14 16.89 -15.80 11.80
N GLU A 15 17.81 -15.73 10.85
CA GLU A 15 18.90 -16.71 10.69
C GLU A 15 19.84 -16.77 11.90
N ASP A 16 19.98 -15.67 12.60
CA ASP A 16 20.89 -15.58 13.76
C ASP A 16 20.24 -16.14 15.05
N ILE A 17 18.92 -15.98 15.22
CA ILE A 17 18.22 -16.27 16.49
C ILE A 17 17.10 -17.30 16.39
N GLY A 18 16.66 -17.67 15.20
CA GLY A 18 15.55 -18.59 14.98
C GLY A 18 15.82 -19.97 15.57
N SER A 19 17.08 -20.44 15.52
CA SER A 19 17.49 -21.73 16.09
C SER A 19 17.54 -21.76 17.63
N LEU A 20 17.50 -20.61 18.30
CA LEU A 20 17.50 -20.54 19.77
C LEU A 20 16.14 -20.93 20.36
N ASN A 21 15.08 -20.82 19.58
CA ASN A 21 13.74 -21.17 20.00
C ASN A 21 12.87 -21.57 18.79
N ASP A 22 12.61 -22.85 18.65
CA ASP A 22 11.78 -23.42 17.58
C ASP A 22 10.36 -22.83 17.51
N ARG A 23 9.91 -22.20 18.57
CA ARG A 23 8.59 -21.56 18.65
C ARG A 23 8.62 -20.07 18.39
N LEU A 24 9.79 -19.49 18.11
CA LEU A 24 9.94 -18.07 17.82
C LEU A 24 9.14 -17.69 16.57
N ILE A 25 8.32 -16.66 16.70
CA ILE A 25 7.75 -15.94 15.54
C ILE A 25 8.53 -14.65 15.40
N TYR A 26 9.35 -14.58 14.37
CA TYR A 26 10.11 -13.41 14.02
C TYR A 26 9.33 -12.57 13.02
N ALA A 27 8.99 -11.34 13.38
CA ALA A 27 8.22 -10.44 12.51
C ALA A 27 9.08 -9.25 12.09
N SER A 28 9.13 -8.97 10.80
CA SER A 28 9.90 -7.87 10.26
C SER A 28 9.13 -7.05 9.23
N VAL A 29 9.40 -5.75 9.20
CA VAL A 29 8.94 -4.83 8.18
C VAL A 29 10.13 -4.09 7.57
N SER A 30 10.13 -3.96 6.25
CA SER A 30 11.17 -3.26 5.50
C SER A 30 10.54 -2.24 4.55
N ALA A 31 11.36 -1.40 3.94
CA ALA A 31 10.87 -0.46 2.93
C ALA A 31 10.51 -1.17 1.62
N TYR A 32 11.44 -1.97 1.08
CA TYR A 32 11.36 -2.53 -0.29
C TYR A 32 11.34 -4.07 -0.34
N GLY A 33 11.24 -4.75 0.79
CA GLY A 33 11.36 -6.20 0.89
C GLY A 33 12.72 -6.63 1.46
N GLU A 34 12.86 -7.91 1.78
CA GLU A 34 14.09 -8.48 2.35
C GLU A 34 14.93 -9.23 1.32
N ALA A 35 14.45 -9.30 0.07
CA ALA A 35 15.14 -9.92 -1.05
C ALA A 35 15.17 -8.99 -2.26
N GLY A 36 16.05 -9.28 -3.21
CA GLY A 36 16.23 -8.48 -4.43
C GLY A 36 17.23 -7.34 -4.28
N SER A 37 17.42 -6.59 -5.36
CA SER A 37 18.48 -5.55 -5.47
C SER A 37 18.26 -4.35 -4.53
N GLU A 38 17.04 -4.15 -4.05
CA GLU A 38 16.70 -3.03 -3.16
C GLU A 38 16.55 -3.45 -1.69
N ALA A 39 16.86 -4.68 -1.31
CA ALA A 39 16.67 -5.20 0.03
C ALA A 39 17.40 -4.39 1.14
N ALA A 40 18.57 -3.87 0.83
CA ALA A 40 19.34 -3.04 1.76
C ALA A 40 18.91 -1.57 1.78
N ARG A 41 18.03 -1.16 0.85
CA ARG A 41 17.60 0.24 0.73
C ARG A 41 16.62 0.62 1.83
N THR A 42 16.83 1.78 2.42
CA THR A 42 15.90 2.36 3.40
C THR A 42 14.85 3.22 2.71
N GLY A 43 13.69 3.38 3.35
CA GLY A 43 12.61 4.21 2.87
C GLY A 43 11.55 4.42 3.94
N PHE A 44 10.64 5.33 3.66
CA PHE A 44 9.52 5.70 4.51
C PHE A 44 8.20 5.42 3.80
N ASP A 45 7.08 5.59 4.50
CA ASP A 45 5.75 5.45 3.91
C ASP A 45 5.57 6.32 2.66
N SER A 46 6.03 7.58 2.72
CA SER A 46 5.95 8.52 1.59
C SER A 46 6.82 8.14 0.40
N THR A 47 7.95 7.47 0.60
CA THR A 47 8.89 7.11 -0.47
C THR A 47 8.70 5.68 -0.97
N ALA A 48 8.66 4.72 -0.06
CA ALA A 48 8.60 3.31 -0.42
C ALA A 48 7.18 2.84 -0.74
N LEU A 49 6.17 3.32 -0.02
CA LEU A 49 4.78 2.97 -0.34
C LEU A 49 4.20 3.95 -1.35
N TRP A 50 4.11 5.22 -1.01
CA TRP A 50 3.33 6.22 -1.75
C TRP A 50 3.92 6.56 -3.11
N ALA A 51 5.18 6.96 -3.13
CA ALA A 51 5.84 7.35 -4.38
C ALA A 51 6.13 6.12 -5.26
N ARG A 52 6.75 5.08 -4.69
CA ARG A 52 7.22 3.93 -5.47
C ARG A 52 6.09 3.06 -6.03
N SER A 53 4.93 3.02 -5.41
CA SER A 53 3.75 2.30 -5.93
C SER A 53 3.04 3.04 -7.07
N GLY A 54 3.41 4.29 -7.36
CA GLY A 54 2.75 5.12 -8.35
C GLY A 54 1.50 5.86 -7.84
N MET A 55 1.06 5.62 -6.60
CA MET A 55 -0.14 6.28 -6.04
C MET A 55 -0.01 7.80 -6.04
N MET A 56 1.19 8.31 -5.75
CA MET A 56 1.49 9.74 -5.73
C MET A 56 1.13 10.45 -7.05
N ASP A 57 1.32 9.76 -8.17
CA ASP A 57 1.02 10.29 -9.50
C ASP A 57 -0.45 10.06 -9.88
N LEU A 58 -0.98 8.88 -9.58
CA LEU A 58 -2.34 8.48 -9.98
C LEU A 58 -3.45 9.29 -9.33
N ILE A 59 -3.21 9.90 -8.17
CA ILE A 59 -4.22 10.71 -7.47
C ILE A 59 -4.13 12.20 -7.79
N LYS A 60 -3.29 12.60 -8.73
CA LYS A 60 -3.22 14.01 -9.16
C LYS A 60 -4.61 14.50 -9.58
N PRO A 61 -4.96 15.76 -9.26
CA PRO A 61 -6.23 16.35 -9.68
C PRO A 61 -6.37 16.47 -11.21
N SER A 62 -5.25 16.65 -11.91
CA SER A 62 -5.17 16.65 -13.38
C SER A 62 -3.80 16.13 -13.83
N PRO A 63 -3.61 15.79 -15.10
CA PRO A 63 -2.32 15.34 -15.63
C PRO A 63 -1.19 16.35 -15.41
N GLU A 64 -1.49 17.65 -15.46
CA GLU A 64 -0.53 18.76 -15.34
C GLU A 64 -0.23 19.10 -13.89
N SER A 65 -1.02 18.60 -12.95
CA SER A 65 -0.82 18.90 -11.52
C SER A 65 0.44 18.22 -10.99
N PRO A 66 1.14 18.83 -10.03
CA PRO A 66 2.24 18.16 -9.33
C PRO A 66 1.71 16.94 -8.57
N PRO A 67 2.59 15.93 -8.32
CA PRO A 67 2.24 14.78 -7.50
C PRO A 67 1.73 15.18 -6.12
N SER A 68 0.76 14.44 -5.60
CA SER A 68 0.14 14.71 -4.31
C SER A 68 0.89 14.02 -3.18
N ARG A 69 1.06 14.71 -2.05
CA ARG A 69 1.65 14.11 -0.84
C ARG A 69 0.64 13.19 -0.15
N SER A 70 1.16 12.12 0.45
CA SER A 70 0.38 11.29 1.36
C SER A 70 0.11 12.01 2.69
N LEU A 71 -0.91 11.57 3.40
CA LEU A 71 -1.04 11.88 4.82
C LEU A 71 0.02 11.10 5.62
N PRO A 72 0.51 11.65 6.76
CA PRO A 72 1.41 10.93 7.64
C PRO A 72 0.82 9.57 8.07
N GLY A 73 1.62 8.51 8.00
CA GLY A 73 1.20 7.17 8.39
C GLY A 73 0.33 6.44 7.37
N MET A 74 0.02 7.04 6.23
CA MET A 74 -0.85 6.42 5.22
C MET A 74 -0.26 5.13 4.63
N GLY A 75 1.05 4.98 4.67
CA GLY A 75 1.75 3.76 4.31
C GLY A 75 2.04 2.86 5.50
N ASP A 76 2.42 3.43 6.63
CA ASP A 76 2.80 2.69 7.82
C ASP A 76 1.62 1.92 8.44
N HIS A 77 0.44 2.55 8.54
CA HIS A 77 -0.73 1.94 9.16
C HIS A 77 -1.20 0.66 8.44
N PRO A 78 -1.48 0.66 7.11
CA PRO A 78 -1.87 -0.57 6.42
C PRO A 78 -0.76 -1.62 6.42
N THR A 79 0.51 -1.20 6.38
CA THR A 79 1.64 -2.11 6.46
C THR A 79 1.72 -2.78 7.84
N ALA A 80 1.45 -2.05 8.92
CA ALA A 80 1.40 -2.59 10.27
C ALA A 80 0.24 -3.61 10.42
N VAL A 81 -0.94 -3.31 9.88
CA VAL A 81 -2.09 -4.25 9.88
C VAL A 81 -1.77 -5.50 9.07
N SER A 82 -1.11 -5.36 7.93
CA SER A 82 -0.66 -6.49 7.11
C SER A 82 0.33 -7.40 7.89
N LEU A 83 1.31 -6.79 8.58
CA LEU A 83 2.23 -7.55 9.44
C LEU A 83 1.51 -8.22 10.61
N PHE A 84 0.58 -7.53 11.25
CA PHE A 84 -0.25 -8.11 12.32
C PHE A 84 -1.01 -9.34 11.83
N GLY A 85 -1.65 -9.27 10.66
CA GLY A 85 -2.33 -10.41 10.04
C GLY A 85 -1.39 -11.60 9.82
N GLY A 86 -0.17 -11.33 9.33
CA GLY A 86 0.86 -12.34 9.16
C GLY A 86 1.29 -12.98 10.49
N ILE A 87 1.44 -12.18 11.55
CA ILE A 87 1.75 -12.68 12.91
C ILE A 87 0.63 -13.60 13.42
N MET A 88 -0.63 -13.20 13.25
CA MET A 88 -1.77 -14.01 13.66
C MET A 88 -1.82 -15.36 12.92
N LEU A 89 -1.54 -15.36 11.62
CA LEU A 89 -1.44 -16.58 10.82
C LEU A 89 -0.27 -17.47 11.30
N ALA A 90 0.88 -16.89 11.63
CA ALA A 90 2.02 -17.62 12.18
C ALA A 90 1.71 -18.21 13.56
N LEU A 91 0.96 -17.50 14.41
CA LEU A 91 0.47 -18.01 15.68
C LEU A 91 -0.46 -19.21 15.49
N TYR A 92 -1.40 -19.10 14.56
CA TYR A 92 -2.30 -20.21 14.23
C TYR A 92 -1.52 -21.45 13.73
N ARG A 93 -0.58 -21.26 12.81
CA ARG A 93 0.30 -22.34 12.34
C ARG A 93 1.10 -22.96 13.49
N ARG A 94 1.61 -22.15 14.40
CA ARG A 94 2.36 -22.62 15.58
C ARG A 94 1.49 -23.48 16.50
N MET A 95 0.21 -23.18 16.64
CA MET A 95 -0.72 -24.03 17.40
C MET A 95 -0.83 -25.43 16.81
N ALA A 96 -0.88 -25.56 15.48
CA ALA A 96 -0.98 -26.85 14.80
C ALA A 96 0.35 -27.58 14.67
N SER A 97 1.46 -26.88 14.42
CA SER A 97 2.76 -27.49 14.11
C SER A 97 3.74 -27.53 15.30
N GLY A 98 3.47 -26.80 16.35
CA GLY A 98 4.39 -26.54 17.45
C GLY A 98 5.55 -25.58 17.10
N LYS A 99 5.72 -25.19 15.83
CA LYS A 99 6.87 -24.42 15.35
C LYS A 99 6.49 -22.98 15.02
N GLY A 100 7.40 -22.07 15.30
CA GLY A 100 7.35 -20.68 14.88
C GLY A 100 7.73 -20.47 13.41
N GLY A 101 8.29 -19.32 13.09
CA GLY A 101 8.75 -19.00 11.73
C GLY A 101 8.96 -17.51 11.51
N HIS A 102 9.37 -17.16 10.32
CA HIS A 102 9.56 -15.77 9.90
C HIS A 102 8.32 -15.24 9.16
N VAL A 103 7.90 -14.06 9.53
CA VAL A 103 6.83 -13.28 8.89
C VAL A 103 7.41 -11.94 8.47
N SER A 104 7.31 -11.59 7.20
CA SER A 104 7.79 -10.31 6.72
C SER A 104 6.77 -9.63 5.81
N THR A 105 6.82 -8.29 5.81
CA THR A 105 6.12 -7.45 4.85
C THR A 105 6.97 -6.23 4.51
N SER A 106 6.56 -5.46 3.51
CA SER A 106 7.23 -4.20 3.18
C SER A 106 6.24 -3.11 2.81
N LEU A 107 6.68 -1.86 2.97
CA LEU A 107 5.93 -0.69 2.51
C LEU A 107 5.63 -0.79 1.01
N MET A 108 6.63 -1.15 0.22
CA MET A 108 6.46 -1.33 -1.24
C MET A 108 5.41 -2.39 -1.59
N ALA A 109 5.43 -3.56 -0.91
CA ALA A 109 4.46 -4.62 -1.17
C ALA A 109 3.03 -4.18 -0.87
N ASN A 110 2.83 -3.44 0.24
CA ASN A 110 1.53 -2.89 0.60
C ASN A 110 1.10 -1.76 -0.35
N GLY A 111 2.04 -0.95 -0.83
CA GLY A 111 1.78 0.02 -1.89
C GLY A 111 1.37 -0.61 -3.21
N ALA A 112 2.06 -1.67 -3.62
CA ALA A 112 1.71 -2.44 -4.80
C ALA A 112 0.33 -3.10 -4.67
N TRP A 113 0.01 -3.65 -3.49
CA TRP A 113 -1.32 -4.20 -3.22
C TRP A 113 -2.40 -3.12 -3.27
N GLY A 114 -2.16 -1.94 -2.67
CA GLY A 114 -3.10 -0.81 -2.71
C GLY A 114 -3.36 -0.28 -4.13
N ASN A 115 -2.38 -0.40 -5.03
CA ASN A 115 -2.48 0.00 -6.43
C ASN A 115 -2.63 -1.20 -7.38
N ALA A 116 -3.09 -2.34 -6.88
CA ALA A 116 -3.09 -3.61 -7.61
C ALA A 116 -3.87 -3.56 -8.92
N LEU A 117 -4.98 -2.82 -8.98
CA LEU A 117 -5.78 -2.69 -10.20
C LEU A 117 -5.00 -2.04 -11.34
N SER A 118 -4.30 -0.93 -11.07
CA SER A 118 -3.51 -0.25 -12.10
C SER A 118 -2.29 -1.08 -12.51
N ILE A 119 -1.63 -1.70 -11.54
CA ILE A 119 -0.51 -2.60 -11.81
C ILE A 119 -0.96 -3.79 -12.66
N GLN A 120 -2.09 -4.41 -12.32
CA GLN A 120 -2.63 -5.54 -13.09
C GLN A 120 -3.03 -5.12 -14.51
N ALA A 121 -3.62 -3.94 -14.68
CA ALA A 121 -3.94 -3.41 -16.00
C ALA A 121 -2.70 -3.33 -16.90
N VAL A 122 -1.61 -2.75 -16.39
CA VAL A 122 -0.34 -2.65 -17.13
C VAL A 122 0.27 -4.02 -17.41
N LEU A 123 0.30 -4.91 -16.42
CA LEU A 123 0.82 -6.28 -16.60
C LEU A 123 0.03 -7.09 -17.63
N SER A 124 -1.24 -6.75 -17.85
CA SER A 124 -2.11 -7.35 -18.86
C SER A 124 -2.01 -6.65 -20.24
N GLY A 125 -1.06 -5.75 -20.43
CA GLY A 125 -0.86 -5.00 -21.68
C GLY A 125 -1.78 -3.80 -21.85
N GLY A 126 -2.51 -3.40 -20.83
CA GLY A 126 -3.33 -2.18 -20.81
C GLY A 126 -2.54 -0.95 -20.40
N GLU A 127 -3.19 0.18 -20.47
CA GLU A 127 -2.66 1.47 -20.01
C GLU A 127 -3.42 1.96 -18.78
N VAL A 128 -2.71 2.68 -17.91
CA VAL A 128 -3.36 3.39 -16.81
C VAL A 128 -3.80 4.75 -17.33
N ALA A 129 -5.11 4.95 -17.41
CA ALA A 129 -5.67 6.22 -17.85
C ALA A 129 -5.31 7.33 -16.83
N ASN A 130 -4.81 8.44 -17.34
CA ASN A 130 -4.65 9.65 -16.54
C ASN A 130 -6.02 10.13 -16.05
N ARG A 131 -6.08 10.56 -14.80
CA ARG A 131 -7.29 11.21 -14.27
C ARG A 131 -7.46 12.54 -14.98
N PRO A 132 -8.58 12.79 -15.68
CA PRO A 132 -8.85 14.11 -16.25
C PRO A 132 -9.09 15.12 -15.11
N ALA A 133 -8.90 16.40 -15.42
CA ALA A 133 -9.35 17.46 -14.52
C ALA A 133 -10.86 17.30 -14.25
N ARG A 134 -11.29 17.72 -13.06
CA ARG A 134 -12.69 17.56 -12.62
C ARG A 134 -13.70 18.08 -13.66
N GLU A 135 -13.38 19.18 -14.31
CA GLU A 135 -14.20 19.84 -15.33
C GLU A 135 -14.35 19.01 -16.61
N ASN A 136 -13.40 18.11 -16.86
CA ASN A 136 -13.31 17.25 -18.02
C ASN A 136 -13.66 15.78 -17.68
N ALA A 137 -14.26 15.54 -16.51
CA ALA A 137 -14.65 14.19 -16.11
C ALA A 137 -15.66 13.60 -17.10
N SER A 138 -15.46 12.34 -17.47
CA SER A 138 -16.32 11.63 -18.44
C SER A 138 -17.73 11.33 -17.91
N SER A 139 -17.95 11.47 -16.60
CA SER A 139 -19.22 11.14 -15.96
C SER A 139 -19.61 12.22 -14.95
N ALA A 140 -20.75 12.87 -15.18
CA ALA A 140 -21.32 13.80 -14.22
C ALA A 140 -21.83 13.11 -12.94
N VAL A 141 -22.15 11.83 -13.00
CA VAL A 141 -22.67 11.05 -11.88
C VAL A 141 -21.57 10.28 -11.12
N ASN A 142 -20.31 10.54 -11.44
CA ASN A 142 -19.13 10.08 -10.69
C ASN A 142 -18.10 11.21 -10.67
N ASN A 143 -18.36 12.24 -9.86
CA ASN A 143 -17.51 13.43 -9.84
C ASN A 143 -17.64 14.18 -8.49
N PHE A 144 -16.77 15.15 -8.29
CA PHE A 144 -16.78 16.03 -7.11
C PHE A 144 -17.52 17.33 -7.43
N TYR A 145 -18.37 17.74 -6.50
CA TYR A 145 -19.16 18.97 -6.61
C TYR A 145 -19.04 19.80 -5.35
N GLN A 146 -19.20 21.11 -5.52
CA GLN A 146 -19.26 22.05 -4.41
C GLN A 146 -20.71 22.49 -4.22
N SER A 147 -21.24 22.32 -3.01
CA SER A 147 -22.55 22.80 -2.64
C SER A 147 -22.56 24.34 -2.48
N LYS A 148 -23.75 24.92 -2.43
CA LYS A 148 -23.93 26.39 -2.30
C LYS A 148 -23.26 26.98 -1.05
N ASP A 149 -23.13 26.19 0.01
CA ASP A 149 -22.46 26.57 1.26
C ASP A 149 -20.96 26.34 1.26
N GLY A 150 -20.37 25.99 0.10
CA GLY A 150 -18.93 25.83 -0.12
C GLY A 150 -18.36 24.47 0.28
N ARG A 151 -19.17 23.52 0.75
CA ARG A 151 -18.69 22.18 1.09
C ARG A 151 -18.58 21.31 -0.17
N TRP A 152 -17.53 20.46 -0.20
CA TRP A 152 -17.32 19.50 -1.27
C TRP A 152 -17.98 18.17 -0.94
N PHE A 153 -18.54 17.51 -1.97
CA PHE A 153 -19.05 16.16 -1.88
C PHE A 153 -18.68 15.38 -3.13
N HIS A 154 -18.62 14.06 -3.00
CA HIS A 154 -18.40 13.14 -4.10
C HIS A 154 -19.74 12.49 -4.46
N LEU A 155 -20.22 12.77 -5.66
CA LEU A 155 -21.39 12.09 -6.20
C LEU A 155 -20.96 10.80 -6.88
N ILE A 156 -21.52 9.66 -6.46
CA ILE A 156 -21.34 8.37 -7.12
C ILE A 156 -22.72 7.74 -7.34
N MET A 157 -23.08 7.53 -8.60
CA MET A 157 -24.28 6.79 -8.97
C MET A 157 -23.89 5.55 -9.78
N ILE A 158 -23.98 4.38 -9.12
CA ILE A 158 -23.58 3.10 -9.71
C ILE A 158 -24.56 2.64 -10.80
N THR A 159 -25.81 3.06 -10.74
CA THR A 159 -26.88 2.64 -11.64
C THR A 159 -26.99 3.45 -12.94
N GLY A 160 -25.99 4.29 -13.23
CA GLY A 160 -25.86 4.99 -14.48
C GLY A 160 -26.84 6.15 -14.68
N GLN A 161 -26.87 6.66 -15.91
CA GLN A 161 -27.64 7.83 -16.32
C GLN A 161 -29.16 7.66 -16.20
N ALA A 162 -29.67 6.45 -16.00
CA ALA A 162 -31.11 6.18 -15.90
C ALA A 162 -31.80 6.90 -14.74
N ARG A 163 -31.07 7.29 -13.69
CA ARG A 163 -31.60 8.05 -12.54
C ARG A 163 -31.24 9.54 -12.55
N PHE A 164 -30.66 10.02 -13.62
CA PHE A 164 -30.34 11.44 -13.74
C PHE A 164 -31.54 12.37 -13.60
N PRO A 165 -32.77 11.99 -14.07
CA PRO A 165 -33.97 12.84 -13.89
C PRO A 165 -34.43 12.97 -12.42
N GLU A 166 -33.92 12.14 -11.50
CA GLU A 166 -34.26 12.17 -10.06
C GLU A 166 -33.35 13.13 -9.26
N LEU A 167 -32.33 13.70 -9.88
CA LEU A 167 -31.40 14.69 -9.30
C LEU A 167 -31.85 16.13 -9.60
#